data_117538ec69a1781fe4a87bdd7af530e4
#
_entry.id   117538ec69a1781fe4a87bdd7af530e4
#
_cell.length_a   1.000
_cell.length_b   1.000
_cell.length_c   1.000
_cell.angle_alpha   90.00
_cell.angle_beta   90.00
_cell.angle_gamma   90.00
#
_symmetry.space_group_name_H-M   'P 1'
#
loop_
_entity.id
_entity.type
_entity.pdbx_description
1 polymer ?
#
loop_
_entity_poly.entity_id
_entity_poly.type
_entity_poly.pdbx_seq_one_letter_code
_entity_poly.pdbx_strand_id
1 'polypeptide(L)'
;SIHGDDANDGTENQPLKSLYAVNRLKLQPGDQVLLERGSVFENQFLHLNVQGTKEQPIYIGAYGNGAKPLIQTNGQGIWYQDYGNELDAPTHVYRGYVSSAVLLYDCEYLTVENLEISNEGGVFGETYSAPHKMNRTGVAGIAKNRGTLHEIHLSNLYIHDVEGNVYDKHMNNGGIYFTCLKPEAEDKKVLNVSRIR
;
A
#
# COMPACT_ATOMS: atom_id res chain seq x y z
N SER A 1 14.45 2.82 -10.33
CA SER A 1 14.91 2.82 -11.74
C SER A 1 15.51 1.47 -12.10
N ILE A 2 15.23 0.96 -13.30
CA ILE A 2 15.83 -0.29 -13.80
C ILE A 2 17.36 -0.17 -13.97
N HIS A 3 17.88 1.04 -14.09
CA HIS A 3 19.30 1.36 -14.18
C HIS A 3 19.95 1.68 -12.84
N GLY A 4 19.18 1.60 -11.75
CA GLY A 4 19.63 1.93 -10.41
C GLY A 4 20.46 0.83 -9.74
N ASP A 5 20.98 1.16 -8.57
CA ASP A 5 21.59 0.26 -7.61
C ASP A 5 21.10 0.60 -6.21
N ASP A 6 20.78 -0.41 -5.40
CA ASP A 6 20.27 -0.18 -4.03
C ASP A 6 21.36 0.30 -3.05
N ALA A 7 22.61 0.37 -3.50
CA ALA A 7 23.70 1.04 -2.78
C ALA A 7 23.82 2.54 -3.07
N ASN A 8 23.03 3.05 -4.02
CA ASN A 8 23.03 4.47 -4.40
C ASN A 8 22.27 5.34 -3.39
N ASP A 9 22.44 6.65 -3.50
CA ASP A 9 21.81 7.64 -2.62
C ASP A 9 20.33 7.94 -2.94
N GLY A 10 19.81 7.41 -4.06
CA GLY A 10 18.43 7.65 -4.51
C GLY A 10 18.21 8.97 -5.25
N THR A 11 19.28 9.65 -5.66
CA THR A 11 19.18 10.83 -6.51
C THR A 11 18.91 10.45 -7.96
N GLU A 12 18.51 11.43 -8.81
CA GLU A 12 18.26 11.21 -10.23
C GLU A 12 19.50 10.62 -10.96
N ASN A 13 20.71 11.05 -10.59
CA ASN A 13 21.96 10.57 -11.17
C ASN A 13 22.46 9.25 -10.56
N GLN A 14 21.99 8.91 -9.36
CA GLN A 14 22.31 7.69 -8.63
C GLN A 14 21.04 7.08 -8.06
N PRO A 15 20.13 6.59 -8.91
CA PRO A 15 18.83 6.10 -8.46
C PRO A 15 18.95 4.76 -7.74
N LEU A 16 18.02 4.53 -6.81
CA LEU A 16 17.77 3.21 -6.24
C LEU A 16 17.16 2.29 -7.29
N LYS A 17 17.45 0.99 -7.18
CA LYS A 17 16.95 -0.02 -8.12
C LYS A 17 15.58 -0.56 -7.72
N SER A 18 15.39 -0.86 -6.45
CA SER A 18 14.20 -1.60 -5.99
C SER A 18 13.29 -0.78 -5.07
N LEU A 19 12.02 -1.18 -4.99
CA LEU A 19 11.09 -0.68 -3.97
C LEU A 19 11.47 -1.19 -2.57
N TYR A 20 12.20 -2.30 -2.46
CA TYR A 20 12.72 -2.76 -1.18
C TYR A 20 13.70 -1.77 -0.54
N ALA A 21 14.51 -1.10 -1.36
CA ALA A 21 15.36 -0.02 -0.88
C ALA A 21 14.52 1.18 -0.46
N VAL A 22 13.51 1.56 -1.25
CA VAL A 22 12.59 2.66 -0.93
C VAL A 22 11.85 2.40 0.40
N ASN A 23 11.36 1.19 0.63
CA ASN A 23 10.65 0.83 1.87
C ASN A 23 11.49 0.99 3.15
N ARG A 24 12.82 1.08 3.02
CA ARG A 24 13.75 1.27 4.15
C ARG A 24 14.10 2.74 4.40
N LEU A 25 13.71 3.63 3.51
CA LEU A 25 13.97 5.06 3.67
C LEU A 25 13.18 5.63 4.84
N LYS A 26 13.79 6.55 5.56
CA LYS A 26 13.14 7.33 6.61
C LYS A 26 12.73 8.68 6.01
N LEU A 27 11.64 8.66 5.25
CA LEU A 27 11.15 9.87 4.61
C LEU A 27 10.73 10.90 5.65
N GLN A 28 11.09 12.14 5.36
CA GLN A 28 10.76 13.32 6.17
C GLN A 28 9.66 14.14 5.47
N PRO A 29 8.96 15.02 6.20
CA PRO A 29 8.03 15.95 5.56
C PRO A 29 8.68 16.73 4.41
N GLY A 30 8.01 16.73 3.25
CA GLY A 30 8.48 17.36 2.02
C GLY A 30 9.32 16.46 1.11
N ASP A 31 9.68 15.25 1.55
CA ASP A 31 10.41 14.32 0.70
C ASP A 31 9.56 13.83 -0.48
N GLN A 32 10.25 13.51 -1.57
CA GLN A 32 9.65 12.98 -2.78
C GLN A 32 10.31 11.64 -3.17
N VAL A 33 9.48 10.66 -3.48
CA VAL A 33 9.89 9.39 -4.08
C VAL A 33 9.35 9.35 -5.50
N LEU A 34 10.24 9.40 -6.48
CA LEU A 34 9.87 9.43 -7.88
C LEU A 34 10.33 8.13 -8.55
N LEU A 35 9.37 7.41 -9.12
CA LEU A 35 9.63 6.20 -9.88
C LEU A 35 9.84 6.57 -11.36
N GLU A 36 10.85 5.97 -11.99
CA GLU A 36 11.13 6.20 -13.40
C GLU A 36 10.02 5.62 -14.27
N ARG A 37 9.49 6.43 -15.19
CA ARG A 37 8.50 5.98 -16.17
C ARG A 37 9.08 4.90 -17.07
N GLY A 38 8.24 3.92 -17.43
CA GLY A 38 8.63 2.72 -18.17
C GLY A 38 9.27 1.62 -17.33
N SER A 39 9.53 1.87 -16.04
CA SER A 39 10.01 0.82 -15.13
C SER A 39 8.90 -0.14 -14.72
N VAL A 40 9.24 -1.43 -14.57
CA VAL A 40 8.40 -2.46 -14.00
C VAL A 40 9.08 -3.01 -12.75
N PHE A 41 8.37 -2.90 -11.61
CA PHE A 41 8.81 -3.42 -10.32
C PHE A 41 8.09 -4.76 -10.04
N GLU A 42 8.57 -5.80 -10.74
CA GLU A 42 7.96 -7.13 -10.67
C GLU A 42 8.27 -7.81 -9.32
N ASN A 43 7.24 -8.43 -8.74
CA ASN A 43 7.28 -9.09 -7.42
C ASN A 43 7.72 -8.14 -6.29
N GLN A 44 7.46 -6.85 -6.45
CA GLN A 44 7.80 -5.83 -5.47
C GLN A 44 6.55 -5.08 -5.00
N PHE A 45 6.71 -4.34 -3.92
CA PHE A 45 5.64 -3.59 -3.27
C PHE A 45 6.19 -2.33 -2.61
N LEU A 46 5.32 -1.37 -2.37
CA LEU A 46 5.64 -0.12 -1.67
C LEU A 46 4.86 -0.06 -0.36
N HIS A 47 5.52 -0.27 0.76
CA HIS A 47 4.93 -0.22 2.10
C HIS A 47 5.51 0.93 2.89
N LEU A 48 4.66 1.87 3.25
CA LEU A 48 5.04 3.11 3.89
C LEU A 48 4.37 3.25 5.26
N ASN A 49 5.13 3.79 6.21
CA ASN A 49 4.65 4.32 7.49
C ASN A 49 5.34 5.66 7.70
N VAL A 50 4.79 6.70 7.08
CA VAL A 50 5.43 8.01 6.96
C VAL A 50 4.42 9.12 7.21
N GLN A 51 4.90 10.23 7.73
CA GLN A 51 4.08 11.38 8.06
C GLN A 51 4.67 12.64 7.42
N GLY A 52 3.92 13.22 6.48
CA GLY A 52 4.13 14.57 6.04
C GLY A 52 3.52 15.59 7.00
N THR A 53 3.53 16.85 6.60
CA THR A 53 2.73 17.90 7.22
C THR A 53 1.87 18.56 6.16
N LYS A 54 0.93 19.38 6.60
CA LYS A 54 0.07 20.15 5.68
C LYS A 54 0.89 21.06 4.77
N GLU A 55 1.95 21.66 5.29
CA GLU A 55 2.85 22.57 4.58
C GLU A 55 3.89 21.83 3.76
N GLN A 56 4.23 20.61 4.15
CA GLN A 56 5.26 19.77 3.56
C GLN A 56 4.75 18.33 3.42
N PRO A 57 3.78 18.06 2.53
CA PRO A 57 3.31 16.71 2.29
C PRO A 57 4.42 15.87 1.64
N ILE A 58 4.39 14.57 1.91
CA ILE A 58 5.26 13.63 1.21
C ILE A 58 4.62 13.32 -0.15
N TYR A 59 5.45 13.17 -1.17
CA TYR A 59 5.00 12.91 -2.52
C TYR A 59 5.60 11.63 -3.08
N ILE A 60 4.74 10.75 -3.57
CA ILE A 60 5.12 9.53 -4.30
C ILE A 60 4.55 9.65 -5.71
N GLY A 61 5.42 9.58 -6.71
CA GLY A 61 4.98 9.77 -8.09
C GLY A 61 5.94 9.21 -9.13
N ALA A 62 5.92 9.80 -10.30
CA ALA A 62 6.74 9.35 -11.42
C ALA A 62 7.51 10.50 -12.05
N TYR A 63 8.69 10.20 -12.62
CA TYR A 63 9.50 11.13 -13.39
C TYR A 63 9.87 10.55 -14.74
N GLY A 64 10.39 11.40 -15.62
CA GLY A 64 10.78 11.02 -16.99
C GLY A 64 9.61 10.95 -17.96
N ASN A 65 9.82 10.27 -19.07
CA ASN A 65 8.84 10.13 -20.15
C ASN A 65 8.47 8.68 -20.39
N GLY A 66 7.27 8.42 -20.89
CA GLY A 66 6.79 7.08 -21.24
C GLY A 66 5.61 6.61 -20.39
N ALA A 67 5.41 5.30 -20.36
CA ALA A 67 4.34 4.67 -19.59
C ALA A 67 4.49 4.95 -18.09
N LYS A 68 3.39 4.87 -17.35
CA LYS A 68 3.44 4.90 -15.88
C LYS A 68 4.38 3.80 -15.37
N PRO A 69 5.15 4.04 -14.30
CA PRO A 69 5.89 2.96 -13.65
C PRO A 69 4.89 1.96 -13.07
N LEU A 70 5.10 0.67 -13.33
CA LEU A 70 4.24 -0.41 -12.89
C LEU A 70 4.80 -1.05 -11.61
N ILE A 71 3.99 -1.09 -10.57
CA ILE A 71 4.20 -1.92 -9.39
C ILE A 71 3.38 -3.19 -9.58
N GLN A 72 4.05 -4.27 -9.96
CA GLN A 72 3.45 -5.58 -10.21
C GLN A 72 3.79 -6.51 -9.04
N THR A 73 2.86 -6.63 -8.10
CA THR A 73 3.17 -7.22 -6.79
C THR A 73 3.03 -8.73 -6.74
N ASN A 74 2.11 -9.32 -7.51
CA ASN A 74 1.94 -10.77 -7.64
C ASN A 74 1.82 -11.49 -6.28
N GLY A 75 1.02 -10.95 -5.36
CA GLY A 75 0.80 -11.53 -4.05
C GLY A 75 1.92 -11.32 -3.03
N GLN A 76 2.98 -10.61 -3.39
CA GLN A 76 3.99 -10.15 -2.42
C GLN A 76 3.41 -9.01 -1.54
N GLY A 77 4.24 -8.35 -0.74
CA GLY A 77 3.77 -7.26 0.12
C GLY A 77 2.76 -7.73 1.15
N ILE A 78 3.09 -8.84 1.81
CA ILE A 78 2.23 -9.49 2.81
C ILE A 78 2.34 -8.78 4.14
N TRP A 79 1.19 -8.46 4.72
CA TRP A 79 1.08 -7.92 6.07
C TRP A 79 -0.05 -8.61 6.83
N TYR A 80 -0.01 -8.58 8.16
CA TYR A 80 -1.03 -9.19 9.00
C TYR A 80 -2.03 -8.15 9.49
N GLN A 81 -3.30 -8.45 9.25
CA GLN A 81 -4.41 -7.62 9.66
C GLN A 81 -5.12 -8.23 10.85
N ASP A 82 -5.38 -7.43 11.87
CA ASP A 82 -6.16 -7.80 13.04
C ASP A 82 -7.17 -6.69 13.38
N TYR A 83 -8.45 -6.97 13.19
CA TYR A 83 -9.54 -6.07 13.59
C TYR A 83 -9.90 -6.17 15.08
N GLY A 84 -9.26 -7.08 15.82
CA GLY A 84 -9.63 -7.42 17.19
C GLY A 84 -10.74 -8.47 17.25
N ASN A 85 -11.18 -8.78 18.49
CA ASN A 85 -12.13 -9.87 18.76
C ASN A 85 -13.60 -9.40 18.85
N GLU A 86 -13.89 -8.17 18.48
CA GLU A 86 -15.19 -7.52 18.76
C GLU A 86 -16.13 -7.51 17.55
N LEU A 87 -15.81 -8.25 16.49
CA LEU A 87 -16.75 -8.46 15.39
C LEU A 87 -17.75 -9.54 15.81
N ASP A 88 -19.01 -9.21 15.71
CA ASP A 88 -20.15 -9.87 16.34
C ASP A 88 -20.63 -11.15 15.65
N ALA A 89 -19.99 -11.61 14.60
CA ALA A 89 -20.38 -12.81 13.88
C ALA A 89 -19.27 -13.86 13.89
N PRO A 90 -19.55 -15.08 14.40
CA PRO A 90 -18.55 -16.16 14.47
C PRO A 90 -17.97 -16.59 13.11
N THR A 91 -18.67 -16.27 12.03
CA THR A 91 -18.26 -16.60 10.66
C THR A 91 -17.43 -15.49 9.99
N HIS A 92 -17.18 -14.39 10.67
CA HIS A 92 -16.43 -13.29 10.16
C HIS A 92 -14.93 -13.49 10.39
N VAL A 93 -14.14 -13.43 9.33
CA VAL A 93 -12.67 -13.48 9.43
C VAL A 93 -12.17 -12.07 9.74
N TYR A 94 -11.75 -11.85 10.96
CA TYR A 94 -11.25 -10.56 11.45
C TYR A 94 -9.72 -10.52 11.62
N ARG A 95 -9.06 -11.60 11.26
CA ARG A 95 -7.60 -11.73 11.28
C ARG A 95 -7.11 -12.49 10.07
N GLY A 96 -6.02 -12.06 9.50
CA GLY A 96 -5.42 -12.77 8.38
C GLY A 96 -4.32 -12.00 7.68
N TYR A 97 -3.71 -12.68 6.73
CA TYR A 97 -2.71 -12.07 5.87
C TYR A 97 -3.37 -11.41 4.66
N VAL A 98 -2.87 -10.23 4.32
CA VAL A 98 -3.28 -9.44 3.16
C VAL A 98 -2.03 -9.13 2.34
N SER A 99 -2.13 -9.20 1.02
CA SER A 99 -1.13 -8.66 0.11
C SER A 99 -1.57 -7.30 -0.37
N SER A 100 -0.71 -6.30 -0.26
CA SER A 100 -0.97 -4.94 -0.76
C SER A 100 0.18 -4.47 -1.63
N ALA A 101 -0.12 -4.01 -2.85
CA ALA A 101 0.92 -3.48 -3.73
C ALA A 101 1.45 -2.15 -3.19
N VAL A 102 0.56 -1.29 -2.73
CA VAL A 102 0.90 -0.08 -1.99
C VAL A 102 0.18 -0.11 -0.65
N LEU A 103 0.93 -0.09 0.45
CA LEU A 103 0.40 -0.02 1.80
C LEU A 103 0.77 1.31 2.45
N LEU A 104 -0.23 2.06 2.85
CA LEU A 104 -0.12 3.33 3.57
C LEU A 104 -0.55 3.09 5.02
N TYR A 105 0.40 2.65 5.87
CA TYR A 105 0.12 2.26 7.25
C TYR A 105 0.38 3.41 8.20
N ASP A 106 -0.66 3.95 8.82
CA ASP A 106 -0.60 5.15 9.66
C ASP A 106 0.03 6.37 8.96
N CYS A 107 -0.13 6.48 7.63
CA CYS A 107 0.35 7.60 6.85
C CYS A 107 -0.60 8.79 6.88
N GLU A 108 -0.05 10.00 6.84
CA GLU A 108 -0.83 11.24 6.69
C GLU A 108 -0.07 12.30 5.90
N TYR A 109 -0.80 13.25 5.31
CA TYR A 109 -0.26 14.29 4.44
C TYR A 109 0.64 13.71 3.34
N LEU A 110 0.07 12.81 2.57
CA LEU A 110 0.76 12.03 1.54
C LEU A 110 -0.01 12.08 0.22
N THR A 111 0.70 12.30 -0.87
CA THR A 111 0.18 12.15 -2.23
C THR A 111 0.82 10.95 -2.90
N VAL A 112 -0.01 10.12 -3.56
CA VAL A 112 0.44 9.03 -4.44
C VAL A 112 -0.21 9.23 -5.80
N GLU A 113 0.60 9.40 -6.83
CA GLU A 113 0.05 9.64 -8.17
C GLU A 113 0.90 9.11 -9.32
N ASN A 114 0.27 9.06 -10.51
CA ASN A 114 0.93 8.72 -11.76
C ASN A 114 1.55 7.31 -11.82
N LEU A 115 0.98 6.35 -11.09
CA LEU A 115 1.45 4.96 -11.02
C LEU A 115 0.46 4.00 -11.70
N GLU A 116 1.00 2.90 -12.20
CA GLU A 116 0.26 1.71 -12.59
C GLU A 116 0.50 0.63 -11.53
N ILE A 117 -0.54 -0.09 -11.12
CA ILE A 117 -0.51 -1.00 -9.98
C ILE A 117 -1.30 -2.25 -10.31
N SER A 118 -0.68 -3.42 -10.15
CA SER A 118 -1.35 -4.72 -10.22
C SER A 118 -0.95 -5.64 -9.06
N ASN A 119 -1.84 -6.57 -8.72
CA ASN A 119 -1.59 -7.54 -7.64
C ASN A 119 -2.29 -8.85 -7.98
N GLU A 120 -1.76 -9.53 -8.98
CA GLU A 120 -2.32 -10.77 -9.52
C GLU A 120 -2.28 -11.92 -8.53
N GLY A 121 -3.25 -12.84 -8.68
CA GLY A 121 -3.49 -13.94 -7.77
C GLY A 121 -2.68 -15.20 -8.02
N GLY A 122 -1.98 -15.28 -9.10
CA GLY A 122 -1.40 -16.52 -9.57
C GLY A 122 -2.42 -17.34 -10.36
N VAL A 123 -2.50 -18.65 -10.16
CA VAL A 123 -3.28 -19.53 -11.03
C VAL A 123 -4.77 -19.19 -10.96
N PHE A 124 -5.31 -18.72 -12.08
CA PHE A 124 -6.73 -18.48 -12.28
C PHE A 124 -7.52 -19.78 -12.10
N GLY A 125 -8.53 -19.76 -11.24
CA GLY A 125 -9.42 -20.90 -11.00
C GLY A 125 -9.04 -21.79 -9.81
N GLU A 126 -7.99 -21.48 -9.05
CA GLU A 126 -7.81 -22.13 -7.76
C GLU A 126 -8.96 -21.79 -6.83
N THR A 127 -9.60 -22.84 -6.29
CA THR A 127 -10.68 -22.67 -5.32
C THR A 127 -10.12 -22.06 -4.04
N TYR A 128 -10.58 -20.89 -3.72
CA TYR A 128 -10.18 -20.14 -2.54
C TYR A 128 -10.85 -20.70 -1.28
N SER A 129 -10.36 -21.79 -0.73
CA SER A 129 -10.74 -22.27 0.59
C SER A 129 -9.71 -21.80 1.63
N ALA A 130 -10.19 -21.16 2.68
CA ALA A 130 -9.37 -20.77 3.82
C ALA A 130 -8.43 -21.90 4.27
N PRO A 131 -7.26 -21.65 4.81
CA PRO A 131 -6.63 -20.40 5.22
C PRO A 131 -5.55 -19.87 4.26
N HIS A 132 -5.43 -20.44 3.07
CA HIS A 132 -4.31 -20.16 2.16
C HIS A 132 -4.54 -18.98 1.22
N LYS A 133 -5.67 -18.32 1.34
CA LYS A 133 -6.11 -17.36 0.37
C LYS A 133 -6.17 -15.97 0.93
N MET A 134 -5.18 -15.31 0.51
CA MET A 134 -4.90 -13.94 0.88
C MET A 134 -5.86 -12.98 0.18
N ASN A 135 -6.39 -12.04 0.94
CA ASN A 135 -6.97 -10.86 0.36
C ASN A 135 -5.89 -10.04 -0.35
N ARG A 136 -6.24 -9.37 -1.43
CA ARG A 136 -5.31 -8.53 -2.18
C ARG A 136 -5.88 -7.16 -2.47
N THR A 137 -5.02 -6.15 -2.35
CA THR A 137 -5.36 -4.76 -2.65
C THR A 137 -4.33 -4.15 -3.59
N GLY A 138 -4.77 -3.23 -4.42
CA GLY A 138 -3.86 -2.35 -5.14
C GLY A 138 -3.26 -1.35 -4.16
N VAL A 139 -4.08 -0.48 -3.59
CA VAL A 139 -3.69 0.46 -2.53
C VAL A 139 -4.49 0.17 -1.27
N ALA A 140 -3.81 -0.01 -0.15
CA ALA A 140 -4.43 -0.13 1.17
C ALA A 140 -4.00 1.05 2.05
N GLY A 141 -4.97 1.74 2.66
CA GLY A 141 -4.74 2.76 3.67
C GLY A 141 -5.25 2.28 5.02
N ILE A 142 -4.35 2.23 6.01
CA ILE A 142 -4.63 1.66 7.34
C ILE A 142 -4.41 2.72 8.41
N ALA A 143 -5.44 2.97 9.21
CA ALA A 143 -5.34 3.74 10.45
C ALA A 143 -5.35 2.79 11.64
N LYS A 144 -4.30 2.79 12.46
CA LYS A 144 -4.21 1.90 13.63
C LYS A 144 -3.79 2.61 14.90
N ASN A 145 -2.61 3.22 14.95
CA ASN A 145 -2.00 3.67 16.20
C ASN A 145 -1.89 5.19 16.36
N ARG A 146 -2.23 5.97 15.33
CA ARG A 146 -2.02 7.42 15.33
C ARG A 146 -3.28 8.27 15.58
N GLY A 147 -4.43 7.66 15.75
CA GLY A 147 -5.71 8.37 15.85
C GLY A 147 -6.23 8.82 14.49
N THR A 148 -6.54 10.09 14.32
CA THR A 148 -7.01 10.63 13.04
C THR A 148 -5.84 10.84 12.09
N LEU A 149 -5.96 10.30 10.87
CA LEU A 149 -5.03 10.51 9.78
C LEU A 149 -5.62 11.53 8.79
N HIS A 150 -4.79 12.42 8.28
CA HIS A 150 -5.22 13.54 7.45
C HIS A 150 -4.61 13.46 6.04
N GLU A 151 -5.36 13.98 5.05
CA GLU A 151 -4.90 14.34 3.72
C GLU A 151 -4.08 13.24 3.01
N ILE A 152 -4.70 12.08 2.75
CA ILE A 152 -4.16 11.12 1.79
C ILE A 152 -4.78 11.42 0.43
N HIS A 153 -3.94 11.74 -0.54
CA HIS A 153 -4.34 12.12 -1.88
C HIS A 153 -3.88 11.07 -2.89
N LEU A 154 -4.83 10.42 -3.56
CA LEU A 154 -4.58 9.44 -4.62
C LEU A 154 -5.09 10.01 -5.93
N SER A 155 -4.24 10.14 -6.95
CA SER A 155 -4.65 10.67 -8.24
C SER A 155 -3.95 10.00 -9.42
N ASN A 156 -4.63 9.97 -10.57
CA ASN A 156 -4.10 9.45 -11.83
C ASN A 156 -3.42 8.07 -11.69
N LEU A 157 -4.01 7.18 -10.87
CA LEU A 157 -3.60 5.80 -10.73
C LEU A 157 -4.34 4.93 -11.76
N TYR A 158 -3.64 3.95 -12.33
CA TYR A 158 -4.23 2.87 -13.09
C TYR A 158 -4.07 1.58 -12.30
N ILE A 159 -5.14 1.12 -11.66
CA ILE A 159 -5.13 -0.07 -10.79
C ILE A 159 -5.97 -1.14 -11.47
N HIS A 160 -5.36 -2.30 -11.70
CA HIS A 160 -5.98 -3.40 -12.43
C HIS A 160 -5.45 -4.76 -11.94
N ASP A 161 -6.07 -5.84 -12.35
CA ASP A 161 -5.68 -7.22 -12.07
C ASP A 161 -5.36 -7.44 -10.57
N VAL A 162 -6.28 -6.99 -9.72
CA VAL A 162 -6.21 -7.20 -8.27
C VAL A 162 -7.06 -8.42 -7.92
N GLU A 163 -6.42 -9.56 -7.78
CA GLU A 163 -7.06 -10.87 -7.69
C GLU A 163 -7.02 -11.43 -6.27
N GLY A 164 -7.87 -10.92 -5.40
CA GLY A 164 -7.96 -11.40 -4.03
C GLY A 164 -9.03 -12.49 -3.83
N ASN A 165 -9.16 -12.93 -2.57
CA ASN A 165 -10.17 -13.89 -2.16
C ASN A 165 -11.58 -13.30 -2.28
N VAL A 166 -12.44 -13.90 -3.10
CA VAL A 166 -13.81 -13.44 -3.36
C VAL A 166 -14.86 -14.17 -2.53
N TYR A 167 -14.47 -15.13 -1.71
CA TYR A 167 -15.40 -16.00 -0.97
C TYR A 167 -15.53 -15.67 0.51
N ASP A 168 -14.82 -14.64 0.96
CA ASP A 168 -14.83 -14.22 2.37
C ASP A 168 -15.72 -12.99 2.58
N LYS A 169 -16.52 -12.98 3.65
CA LYS A 169 -17.43 -11.86 3.93
C LYS A 169 -16.74 -10.57 4.31
N HIS A 170 -15.51 -10.65 4.81
CA HIS A 170 -14.68 -9.52 5.17
C HIS A 170 -13.51 -9.38 4.20
N MET A 171 -13.86 -9.26 2.94
CA MET A 171 -12.90 -9.14 1.86
C MET A 171 -12.23 -7.76 1.88
N ASN A 172 -10.94 -7.73 2.16
CA ASN A 172 -10.11 -6.57 1.93
C ASN A 172 -9.50 -6.66 0.53
N ASN A 173 -10.36 -6.82 -0.45
CA ASN A 173 -9.99 -6.95 -1.83
C ASN A 173 -10.42 -5.73 -2.62
N GLY A 174 -9.63 -5.40 -3.62
CA GLY A 174 -10.01 -4.38 -4.58
C GLY A 174 -8.90 -3.39 -4.88
N GLY A 175 -9.17 -2.50 -5.81
CA GLY A 175 -8.20 -1.53 -6.27
C GLY A 175 -7.72 -0.61 -5.14
N ILE A 176 -8.66 -0.06 -4.38
CA ILE A 176 -8.36 0.85 -3.26
C ILE A 176 -9.20 0.43 -2.06
N TYR A 177 -8.55 0.28 -0.89
CA TYR A 177 -9.18 -0.12 0.34
C TYR A 177 -8.66 0.70 1.53
N PHE A 178 -9.56 1.30 2.30
CA PHE A 178 -9.23 2.03 3.53
C PHE A 178 -9.97 1.47 4.72
N THR A 179 -9.28 1.29 5.84
CA THR A 179 -9.87 0.79 7.08
C THR A 179 -9.15 1.28 8.33
N CYS A 180 -9.84 1.15 9.46
CA CYS A 180 -9.26 1.35 10.77
C CYS A 180 -9.11 -0.02 11.45
N LEU A 181 -7.97 -0.26 12.06
CA LEU A 181 -7.71 -1.44 12.86
C LEU A 181 -7.71 -1.10 14.35
N LYS A 182 -7.93 -2.10 15.20
CA LYS A 182 -7.82 -1.93 16.64
C LYS A 182 -6.40 -1.52 17.01
N PRO A 183 -6.22 -0.42 17.79
CA PRO A 183 -4.89 0.02 18.23
C PRO A 183 -4.25 -1.01 19.18
N GLU A 184 -2.93 -1.01 19.24
CA GLU A 184 -2.18 -1.92 20.11
C GLU A 184 -2.29 -1.54 21.59
N ALA A 185 -2.37 -0.23 21.89
CA ALA A 185 -2.63 0.25 23.23
C ALA A 185 -4.12 0.16 23.56
N GLU A 186 -4.47 -0.16 24.80
CA GLU A 186 -5.87 -0.25 25.29
C GLU A 186 -6.64 1.07 25.25
N ASP A 187 -5.99 2.18 24.94
CA ASP A 187 -6.62 3.47 24.73
C ASP A 187 -7.64 3.38 23.59
N LYS A 188 -8.88 3.55 23.93
CA LYS A 188 -10.03 3.57 23.02
C LYS A 188 -10.04 4.82 22.12
N LYS A 189 -8.96 5.04 21.36
CA LYS A 189 -8.92 6.11 20.38
C LYS A 189 -9.77 5.72 19.19
N VAL A 190 -10.67 6.58 18.82
CA VAL A 190 -11.40 6.45 17.55
C VAL A 190 -10.42 6.73 16.43
N LEU A 191 -10.17 5.72 15.62
CA LEU A 191 -9.31 5.86 14.45
C LEU A 191 -10.19 6.21 13.25
N ASN A 192 -9.76 7.19 12.48
CA ASN A 192 -10.42 7.53 11.23
C ASN A 192 -9.42 8.12 10.22
N VAL A 193 -9.82 8.10 8.97
CA VAL A 193 -9.16 8.82 7.89
C VAL A 193 -10.05 9.99 7.51
N SER A 194 -9.63 11.19 7.81
CA SER A 194 -10.51 12.37 7.71
C SER A 194 -10.70 12.88 6.29
N ARG A 195 -9.76 12.62 5.38
CA ARG A 195 -9.88 13.06 3.99
C ARG A 195 -9.12 12.17 3.02
N ILE A 196 -9.84 11.65 2.04
CA ILE A 196 -9.32 10.93 0.87
C ILE A 196 -9.80 11.69 -0.37
N ARG A 197 -8.91 12.00 -1.29
CA ARG A 197 -9.21 12.69 -2.55
C ARG A 197 -8.57 11.99 -3.73
#